data_41f62d0f91b8214cb64a745a0ad696bd
#
_entry.id   41f62d0f91b8214cb64a745a0ad696bd
#
_cell.length_a   1.000
_cell.length_b   1.000
_cell.length_c   1.000
_cell.angle_alpha   90.00
_cell.angle_beta   90.00
_cell.angle_gamma   90.00
#
_symmetry.space_group_name_H-M   'P 1'
#
loop_
_entity.id
_entity.type
_entity.pdbx_description
1 polymer ?
#
loop_
_entity_poly.entity_id
_entity_poly.type
_entity_poly.pdbx_seq_one_letter_code
_entity_poly.pdbx_strand_id
1 'polypeptide(L)'
;MTEQEQPKNDFMHKLALQIVERRNLVFLIVILGTIFTIFSRSWVKVESDLTTYLPKTSETRMGLDIMEKEFTTYGSADVMVANITPDEADQLNDELAGLRGIQMIEYDDTTAHYNNVSALYSITFDYPEDDDQCLETLESVKEYLKDYDIYVSTSLGNTQEETIEREVNVIMVYVAIIIVVVLIFTSQTYAEVPVLLLTFVVGMILNMGTNFLLGTISFVSNSVTNILQLALSLDYAIIFCNHFKEEHETLPLKEAVIESLAKSIPEISSSSLTTIGGLVAMLFMQFKIGPDMAICLIKAILFSMLPGFIMQQSEAYNVLIDAMAAAPIPSALGFLLISILIVGLAGNAAVVLLGGIATAAFIPAGLSAQACGVILIYATVVLDSLPNNLGIITQCEIMDCKMKECYPSIFRTTVLLTAALSLVVALCAMIGLI
;
A
#
# COMPACT_ATOMS: atom_id res chain seq x y z
N MET A 1 11.87 43.79 -27.12
CA MET A 1 12.93 42.77 -27.00
C MET A 1 12.22 41.48 -27.26
N THR A 2 12.45 40.88 -28.41
CA THR A 2 11.83 39.64 -28.90
C THR A 2 12.26 38.49 -28.00
N GLU A 3 11.31 37.87 -27.29
CA GLU A 3 11.51 36.56 -26.67
C GLU A 3 11.96 35.60 -27.75
N GLN A 4 13.15 35.06 -27.59
CA GLN A 4 13.65 33.96 -28.39
C GLN A 4 12.80 32.74 -28.00
N GLU A 5 11.88 32.36 -28.87
CA GLU A 5 11.27 31.00 -28.86
C GLU A 5 12.43 30.00 -28.80
N GLN A 6 12.58 29.33 -27.65
CA GLN A 6 13.43 28.15 -27.57
C GLN A 6 12.94 27.14 -28.64
N PRO A 7 13.83 26.48 -29.37
CA PRO A 7 13.42 25.53 -30.39
C PRO A 7 12.57 24.45 -29.68
N LYS A 8 11.27 24.45 -29.97
CA LYS A 8 10.35 23.39 -29.51
C LYS A 8 11.03 22.06 -29.83
N ASN A 9 11.26 21.24 -28.81
CA ASN A 9 11.87 19.93 -28.98
C ASN A 9 10.86 19.06 -29.79
N ASP A 10 10.93 19.17 -31.10
CA ASP A 10 9.95 18.65 -32.07
C ASP A 10 9.68 17.15 -31.87
N PHE A 11 10.67 16.42 -31.36
CA PHE A 11 10.53 14.99 -31.04
C PHE A 11 9.63 14.78 -29.80
N MET A 12 9.84 15.50 -28.71
CA MET A 12 9.04 15.32 -27.49
C MET A 12 7.60 15.79 -27.68
N HIS A 13 7.40 16.86 -28.41
CA HIS A 13 6.07 17.32 -28.78
C HIS A 13 5.33 16.30 -29.67
N LYS A 14 6.01 15.70 -30.66
CA LYS A 14 5.44 14.61 -31.49
C LYS A 14 5.10 13.37 -30.67
N LEU A 15 5.98 13.00 -29.73
CA LEU A 15 5.73 11.87 -28.82
C LEU A 15 4.49 12.14 -27.93
N ALA A 16 4.42 13.33 -27.34
CA ALA A 16 3.26 13.74 -26.52
C ALA A 16 1.96 13.73 -27.34
N LEU A 17 1.98 14.30 -28.54
CA LEU A 17 0.86 14.28 -29.47
C LEU A 17 0.40 12.84 -29.79
N GLN A 18 1.35 11.94 -30.08
CA GLN A 18 1.03 10.55 -30.41
C GLN A 18 0.41 9.80 -29.22
N ILE A 19 0.87 10.07 -28.00
CA ILE A 19 0.31 9.50 -26.77
C ILE A 19 -1.13 9.97 -26.60
N VAL A 20 -1.38 11.27 -26.70
CA VAL A 20 -2.72 11.86 -26.53
C VAL A 20 -3.69 11.41 -27.62
N GLU A 21 -3.25 11.32 -28.89
CA GLU A 21 -4.13 10.86 -29.99
C GLU A 21 -4.48 9.37 -29.90
N ARG A 22 -3.57 8.54 -29.35
CA ARG A 22 -3.78 7.10 -29.18
C ARG A 22 -4.19 6.68 -27.77
N ARG A 23 -4.74 7.61 -26.99
CA ARG A 23 -5.12 7.40 -25.60
C ARG A 23 -5.91 6.11 -25.35
N ASN A 24 -6.93 5.81 -26.18
CA ASN A 24 -7.76 4.62 -26.00
C ASN A 24 -6.95 3.32 -26.15
N LEU A 25 -5.93 3.32 -27.01
CA LEU A 25 -5.03 2.19 -27.16
C LEU A 25 -4.13 2.04 -25.91
N VAL A 26 -3.61 3.15 -25.38
CA VAL A 26 -2.80 3.16 -24.16
C VAL A 26 -3.63 2.64 -22.98
N PHE A 27 -4.85 3.13 -22.79
CA PHE A 27 -5.75 2.63 -21.76
C PHE A 27 -6.04 1.13 -21.89
N LEU A 28 -6.33 0.66 -23.12
CA LEU A 28 -6.58 -0.76 -23.35
C LEU A 28 -5.37 -1.60 -22.96
N ILE A 29 -4.16 -1.17 -23.32
CA ILE A 29 -2.91 -1.87 -22.99
C ILE A 29 -2.73 -1.90 -21.46
N VAL A 30 -2.94 -0.76 -20.77
CA VAL A 30 -2.80 -0.68 -19.32
C VAL A 30 -3.83 -1.56 -18.61
N ILE A 31 -5.09 -1.54 -19.04
CA ILE A 31 -6.15 -2.39 -18.46
C ILE A 31 -5.84 -3.88 -18.65
N LEU A 32 -5.52 -4.29 -19.87
CA LEU A 32 -5.18 -5.69 -20.16
C LEU A 32 -3.91 -6.11 -19.41
N GLY A 33 -2.88 -5.24 -19.36
CA GLY A 33 -1.68 -5.45 -18.57
C GLY A 33 -1.98 -5.60 -17.08
N THR A 34 -2.83 -4.75 -16.52
CA THR A 34 -3.23 -4.80 -15.10
C THR A 34 -3.97 -6.10 -14.80
N ILE A 35 -4.91 -6.51 -15.63
CA ILE A 35 -5.62 -7.80 -15.47
C ILE A 35 -4.62 -8.95 -15.49
N PHE A 36 -3.72 -8.97 -16.46
CA PHE A 36 -2.69 -10.01 -16.55
C PHE A 36 -1.79 -10.02 -15.30
N THR A 37 -1.34 -8.86 -14.85
CA THR A 37 -0.41 -8.75 -13.71
C THR A 37 -1.03 -9.08 -12.36
N ILE A 38 -2.35 -8.95 -12.20
CA ILE A 38 -3.06 -9.44 -11.03
C ILE A 38 -2.90 -10.97 -10.90
N PHE A 39 -2.99 -11.69 -12.02
CA PHE A 39 -2.80 -13.15 -12.02
C PHE A 39 -1.32 -13.54 -11.94
N SER A 40 -0.44 -12.88 -12.70
CA SER A 40 0.98 -13.23 -12.74
C SER A 40 1.74 -12.95 -11.45
N ARG A 41 1.19 -12.10 -10.58
CA ARG A 41 1.76 -11.84 -9.24
C ARG A 41 1.90 -13.12 -8.41
N SER A 42 0.98 -14.07 -8.53
CA SER A 42 1.03 -15.35 -7.81
C SER A 42 2.10 -16.31 -8.32
N TRP A 43 2.73 -16.02 -9.46
CA TRP A 43 3.79 -16.84 -10.04
C TRP A 43 5.19 -16.46 -9.54
N VAL A 44 5.28 -15.39 -8.77
CA VAL A 44 6.55 -14.88 -8.21
C VAL A 44 6.79 -15.57 -6.87
N LYS A 45 7.97 -16.18 -6.73
CA LYS A 45 8.42 -16.67 -5.43
C LYS A 45 9.20 -15.56 -4.72
N VAL A 46 8.79 -15.21 -3.51
CA VAL A 46 9.55 -14.31 -2.64
C VAL A 46 10.45 -15.17 -1.78
N GLU A 47 11.76 -14.93 -1.85
CA GLU A 47 12.77 -15.68 -1.09
C GLU A 47 13.16 -14.90 0.15
N SER A 48 13.01 -15.51 1.30
CA SER A 48 13.28 -14.92 2.61
C SER A 48 14.68 -15.19 3.10
N ASP A 49 15.26 -16.31 2.65
CA ASP A 49 16.63 -16.67 3.02
C ASP A 49 17.65 -15.86 2.22
N LEU A 50 18.29 -14.91 2.90
CA LEU A 50 19.32 -14.06 2.33
C LEU A 50 20.60 -14.83 1.99
N THR A 51 20.81 -16.01 2.57
CA THR A 51 22.02 -16.81 2.31
C THR A 51 22.03 -17.37 0.88
N THR A 52 20.87 -17.54 0.26
CA THR A 52 20.73 -17.95 -1.16
C THR A 52 21.33 -16.93 -2.12
N TYR A 53 21.41 -15.67 -1.72
CA TYR A 53 21.99 -14.57 -2.50
C TYR A 53 23.50 -14.41 -2.34
N LEU A 54 24.12 -15.17 -1.45
CA LEU A 54 25.60 -15.15 -1.28
C LEU A 54 26.31 -15.62 -2.57
N PRO A 55 27.49 -15.06 -2.86
CA PRO A 55 28.32 -15.57 -3.95
C PRO A 55 28.64 -17.05 -3.74
N LYS A 56 28.53 -17.86 -4.78
CA LYS A 56 28.88 -19.30 -4.71
C LYS A 56 30.32 -19.57 -4.26
N THR A 57 31.17 -18.58 -4.38
CA THR A 57 32.58 -18.64 -3.99
C THR A 57 32.84 -18.20 -2.54
N SER A 58 31.82 -17.74 -1.82
CA SER A 58 31.96 -17.38 -0.41
C SER A 58 32.11 -18.65 0.45
N GLU A 59 32.98 -18.59 1.45
CA GLU A 59 33.19 -19.70 2.39
C GLU A 59 31.89 -20.11 3.08
N THR A 60 31.05 -19.13 3.46
CA THR A 60 29.74 -19.36 4.08
C THR A 60 28.81 -20.15 3.15
N ARG A 61 28.67 -19.76 1.87
CA ARG A 61 27.80 -20.49 0.95
C ARG A 61 28.34 -21.89 0.67
N MET A 62 29.64 -22.02 0.49
CA MET A 62 30.28 -23.32 0.31
C MET A 62 30.06 -24.23 1.53
N GLY A 63 30.17 -23.67 2.73
CA GLY A 63 29.90 -24.41 3.97
C GLY A 63 28.43 -24.85 4.07
N LEU A 64 27.49 -23.96 3.78
CA LEU A 64 26.06 -24.28 3.74
C LEU A 64 25.74 -25.35 2.69
N ASP A 65 26.29 -25.23 1.47
CA ASP A 65 26.08 -26.22 0.40
C ASP A 65 26.62 -27.62 0.79
N ILE A 66 27.72 -27.68 1.55
CA ILE A 66 28.24 -28.94 2.10
C ILE A 66 27.31 -29.49 3.19
N MET A 67 26.87 -28.62 4.11
CA MET A 67 25.95 -29.02 5.19
C MET A 67 24.64 -29.55 4.59
N GLU A 68 24.02 -28.82 3.69
CA GLU A 68 22.75 -29.22 3.04
C GLU A 68 22.87 -30.55 2.28
N LYS A 69 24.07 -30.85 1.73
CA LYS A 69 24.29 -32.04 0.91
C LYS A 69 24.69 -33.27 1.73
N GLU A 70 25.52 -33.08 2.78
CA GLU A 70 26.11 -34.20 3.53
C GLU A 70 25.38 -34.49 4.84
N PHE A 71 24.59 -33.51 5.35
CA PHE A 71 23.88 -33.63 6.63
C PHE A 71 22.41 -33.29 6.44
N THR A 72 21.54 -34.01 7.14
CA THR A 72 20.16 -33.61 7.30
C THR A 72 20.07 -32.63 8.46
N THR A 73 19.68 -31.37 8.19
CA THR A 73 19.40 -30.40 9.23
C THR A 73 17.99 -30.65 9.75
N TYR A 74 17.89 -31.18 10.93
CA TYR A 74 16.62 -31.39 11.60
C TYR A 74 16.08 -30.07 12.16
N GLY A 75 14.77 -29.91 12.16
CA GLY A 75 14.15 -28.76 12.80
C GLY A 75 14.40 -28.77 14.31
N SER A 76 14.57 -27.59 14.91
CA SER A 76 14.79 -27.43 16.35
C SER A 76 14.03 -26.25 16.94
N ALA A 77 13.74 -26.32 18.22
CA ALA A 77 13.14 -25.25 18.98
C ALA A 77 13.63 -25.25 20.42
N ASP A 78 13.98 -24.07 20.93
CA ASP A 78 14.23 -23.85 22.34
C ASP A 78 12.92 -23.40 23.00
N VAL A 79 12.44 -24.19 23.97
CA VAL A 79 11.20 -23.92 24.69
C VAL A 79 11.53 -23.69 26.16
N MET A 80 11.35 -22.45 26.61
CA MET A 80 11.50 -22.11 28.02
C MET A 80 10.12 -22.14 28.70
N VAL A 81 10.03 -22.85 29.81
CA VAL A 81 8.87 -22.88 30.68
C VAL A 81 9.20 -22.16 32.00
N ALA A 82 8.48 -21.09 32.30
CA ALA A 82 8.68 -20.28 33.48
C ALA A 82 7.79 -20.76 34.66
N ASN A 83 8.24 -20.42 35.88
CA ASN A 83 7.52 -20.70 37.11
C ASN A 83 7.26 -22.20 37.35
N ILE A 84 8.24 -23.04 37.07
CA ILE A 84 8.22 -24.49 37.24
C ILE A 84 9.26 -24.96 38.26
N THR A 85 8.91 -25.97 39.07
CA THR A 85 9.86 -26.57 40.02
C THR A 85 10.80 -27.56 39.30
N PRO A 86 11.99 -27.92 39.88
CA PRO A 86 12.88 -28.89 39.26
C PRO A 86 12.19 -30.24 39.00
N ASP A 87 11.44 -30.76 39.99
CA ASP A 87 10.79 -32.07 39.89
C ASP A 87 9.72 -32.04 38.77
N GLU A 88 8.97 -30.93 38.64
CA GLU A 88 8.00 -30.76 37.56
C GLU A 88 8.69 -30.59 36.20
N ALA A 89 9.86 -29.96 36.16
CA ALA A 89 10.63 -29.81 34.94
C ALA A 89 11.18 -31.15 34.42
N ASP A 90 11.67 -32.01 35.31
CA ASP A 90 12.09 -33.35 34.97
C ASP A 90 10.93 -34.22 34.45
N GLN A 91 9.78 -34.15 35.12
CA GLN A 91 8.59 -34.85 34.68
C GLN A 91 8.14 -34.37 33.31
N LEU A 92 8.13 -33.06 33.10
CA LEU A 92 7.74 -32.42 31.83
C LEU A 92 8.69 -32.81 30.68
N ASN A 93 9.98 -32.95 30.95
CA ASN A 93 10.96 -33.44 29.98
C ASN A 93 10.57 -34.85 29.49
N ASP A 94 10.25 -35.80 30.44
CA ASP A 94 9.84 -37.15 30.10
C ASP A 94 8.54 -37.18 29.30
N GLU A 95 7.58 -36.30 29.64
CA GLU A 95 6.29 -36.19 28.96
C GLU A 95 6.45 -35.63 27.54
N LEU A 96 7.26 -34.57 27.36
CA LEU A 96 7.57 -33.99 26.05
C LEU A 96 8.32 -34.99 25.17
N ALA A 97 9.30 -35.72 25.70
CA ALA A 97 10.04 -36.73 24.95
C ALA A 97 9.12 -37.87 24.41
N GLY A 98 7.96 -38.10 25.04
CA GLY A 98 6.94 -39.03 24.57
C GLY A 98 6.05 -38.52 23.43
N LEU A 99 6.13 -37.24 23.06
CA LEU A 99 5.33 -36.69 21.98
C LEU A 99 5.85 -37.17 20.61
N ARG A 100 4.91 -37.41 19.70
CA ARG A 100 5.24 -37.88 18.35
C ARG A 100 5.96 -36.75 17.55
N GLY A 101 7.05 -37.11 16.90
CA GLY A 101 7.81 -36.20 16.05
C GLY A 101 8.95 -35.48 16.76
N ILE A 102 9.18 -35.80 18.03
CA ILE A 102 10.37 -35.35 18.78
C ILE A 102 11.44 -36.41 18.68
N GLN A 103 12.61 -36.06 18.18
CA GLN A 103 13.76 -36.95 18.09
C GLN A 103 14.57 -36.93 19.39
N MET A 104 14.82 -35.75 19.93
CA MET A 104 15.66 -35.59 21.12
C MET A 104 15.30 -34.31 21.86
N ILE A 105 15.43 -34.31 23.18
CA ILE A 105 15.36 -33.12 24.02
C ILE A 105 16.67 -33.03 24.81
N GLU A 106 17.36 -31.92 24.70
CA GLU A 106 18.48 -31.60 25.59
C GLU A 106 17.93 -30.81 26.77
N TYR A 107 17.99 -31.44 27.94
CA TYR A 107 17.62 -30.87 29.23
C TYR A 107 18.41 -31.54 30.32
N ASP A 108 18.94 -30.77 31.26
CA ASP A 108 19.58 -31.22 32.47
C ASP A 108 19.36 -30.24 33.63
N ASP A 109 19.73 -30.62 34.84
CA ASP A 109 19.61 -29.81 36.05
C ASP A 109 20.68 -28.72 36.21
N THR A 110 21.52 -28.52 35.19
CA THR A 110 22.54 -27.47 35.21
C THR A 110 21.93 -26.08 34.99
N THR A 111 22.68 -25.05 35.38
CA THR A 111 22.27 -23.65 35.15
C THR A 111 22.11 -23.26 33.68
N ALA A 112 22.50 -24.13 32.75
CA ALA A 112 22.27 -23.96 31.32
C ALA A 112 20.80 -24.21 30.95
N HIS A 113 20.16 -25.21 31.56
CA HIS A 113 18.80 -25.62 31.24
C HIS A 113 17.78 -25.35 32.37
N TYR A 114 18.26 -25.18 33.64
CA TYR A 114 17.37 -24.79 34.71
C TYR A 114 17.94 -23.62 35.52
N ASN A 115 17.23 -22.50 35.53
CA ASN A 115 17.64 -21.29 36.23
C ASN A 115 16.44 -20.44 36.64
N ASN A 116 16.51 -19.85 37.86
CA ASN A 116 15.47 -18.92 38.37
C ASN A 116 14.01 -19.43 38.19
N VAL A 117 13.75 -20.68 38.60
CA VAL A 117 12.41 -21.33 38.51
C VAL A 117 11.93 -21.42 37.05
N SER A 118 12.84 -21.52 36.10
CA SER A 118 12.51 -21.70 34.68
C SER A 118 13.35 -22.83 34.08
N ALA A 119 12.72 -23.69 33.29
CA ALA A 119 13.36 -24.77 32.55
C ALA A 119 13.47 -24.43 31.08
N LEU A 120 14.59 -24.74 30.44
CA LEU A 120 14.83 -24.58 29.02
C LEU A 120 15.02 -25.96 28.38
N TYR A 121 14.15 -26.31 27.47
CA TYR A 121 14.19 -27.55 26.69
C TYR A 121 14.64 -27.22 25.27
N SER A 122 15.81 -27.75 24.84
CA SER A 122 16.26 -27.68 23.45
C SER A 122 15.76 -28.91 22.71
N ILE A 123 14.71 -28.73 21.93
CA ILE A 123 13.98 -29.82 21.27
C ILE A 123 14.48 -29.94 19.83
N THR A 124 14.88 -31.17 19.42
CA THR A 124 15.15 -31.52 18.03
C THR A 124 14.03 -32.40 17.52
N PHE A 125 13.46 -32.03 16.37
CA PHE A 125 12.37 -32.77 15.73
C PHE A 125 12.88 -33.91 14.86
N ASP A 126 12.03 -34.89 14.55
CA ASP A 126 12.35 -36.05 13.73
C ASP A 126 12.20 -35.80 12.21
N TYR A 127 12.08 -34.53 11.82
CA TYR A 127 11.83 -34.10 10.46
C TYR A 127 12.86 -33.03 10.04
N PRO A 128 13.21 -32.95 8.73
CA PRO A 128 14.02 -31.84 8.21
C PRO A 128 13.42 -30.47 8.53
N GLU A 129 14.26 -29.45 8.68
CA GLU A 129 13.85 -28.09 9.07
C GLU A 129 12.84 -27.45 8.13
N ASP A 130 12.86 -27.83 6.84
CA ASP A 130 11.98 -27.34 5.78
C ASP A 130 10.69 -28.15 5.62
N ASP A 131 10.47 -29.20 6.44
CA ASP A 131 9.25 -30.03 6.41
C ASP A 131 8.14 -29.41 7.27
N ASP A 132 6.94 -29.30 6.68
CA ASP A 132 5.75 -28.79 7.39
C ASP A 132 5.43 -29.58 8.68
N GLN A 133 5.84 -30.82 8.77
CA GLN A 133 5.66 -31.68 9.95
C GLN A 133 6.42 -31.14 11.17
N CYS A 134 7.52 -30.39 10.98
CA CYS A 134 8.19 -29.70 12.08
C CYS A 134 7.28 -28.67 12.74
N LEU A 135 6.59 -27.86 11.93
CA LEU A 135 5.66 -26.86 12.42
C LEU A 135 4.46 -27.49 13.13
N GLU A 136 3.89 -28.55 12.56
CA GLU A 136 2.79 -29.28 13.19
C GLU A 136 3.20 -29.87 14.53
N THR A 137 4.42 -30.39 14.63
CA THR A 137 4.97 -30.91 15.89
C THR A 137 5.21 -29.80 16.91
N LEU A 138 5.77 -28.67 16.48
CA LEU A 138 5.94 -27.51 17.35
C LEU A 138 4.62 -26.97 17.89
N GLU A 139 3.60 -26.89 17.06
CA GLU A 139 2.25 -26.49 17.51
C GLU A 139 1.65 -27.51 18.49
N SER A 140 1.93 -28.81 18.30
CA SER A 140 1.53 -29.86 19.25
C SER A 140 2.24 -29.69 20.60
N VAL A 141 3.51 -29.31 20.61
CA VAL A 141 4.26 -28.99 21.83
C VAL A 141 3.67 -27.75 22.53
N LYS A 142 3.35 -26.71 21.78
CA LYS A 142 2.72 -25.50 22.34
C LYS A 142 1.34 -25.77 22.90
N GLU A 143 0.51 -26.59 22.21
CA GLU A 143 -0.81 -26.97 22.72
C GLU A 143 -0.70 -27.83 23.99
N TYR A 144 0.31 -28.71 24.07
CA TYR A 144 0.58 -29.49 25.28
C TYR A 144 0.95 -28.59 26.46
N LEU A 145 1.72 -27.55 26.19
CA LEU A 145 2.23 -26.59 27.19
C LEU A 145 1.31 -25.39 27.43
N LYS A 146 0.11 -25.36 26.87
CA LYS A 146 -0.78 -24.18 26.91
C LYS A 146 -1.14 -23.66 28.31
N ASP A 147 -1.09 -24.52 29.32
CA ASP A 147 -1.38 -24.19 30.71
C ASP A 147 -0.16 -23.66 31.48
N TYR A 148 1.02 -23.62 30.81
CA TYR A 148 2.27 -23.09 31.32
C TYR A 148 2.58 -21.74 30.71
N ASP A 149 3.45 -20.98 31.40
CA ASP A 149 4.01 -19.72 30.85
C ASP A 149 5.25 -20.05 30.01
N ILE A 150 5.07 -20.07 28.68
CA ILE A 150 6.08 -20.56 27.74
C ILE A 150 6.64 -19.45 26.86
N TYR A 151 7.92 -19.57 26.54
CA TYR A 151 8.63 -18.73 25.57
C TYR A 151 9.36 -19.64 24.59
N VAL A 152 9.14 -19.45 23.29
CA VAL A 152 9.68 -20.33 22.25
C VAL A 152 10.61 -19.53 21.35
N SER A 153 11.81 -20.04 21.13
CA SER A 153 12.77 -19.55 20.15
C SER A 153 13.06 -20.65 19.14
N THR A 154 12.81 -20.38 17.85
CA THR A 154 13.02 -21.36 16.79
C THR A 154 13.26 -20.68 15.45
N SER A 155 13.99 -21.37 14.55
CA SER A 155 14.11 -21.01 13.15
C SER A 155 12.92 -21.51 12.30
N LEU A 156 12.09 -22.41 12.86
CA LEU A 156 10.98 -23.01 12.17
C LEU A 156 9.86 -22.01 11.93
N GLY A 157 9.26 -22.13 10.76
CA GLY A 157 8.15 -21.27 10.36
C GLY A 157 8.60 -19.81 10.34
N ASN A 158 9.04 -19.36 9.26
CA ASN A 158 9.54 -18.01 8.89
C ASN A 158 8.99 -16.84 9.74
N THR A 159 9.13 -16.91 11.07
CA THR A 159 8.63 -15.89 12.01
C THR A 159 9.26 -14.52 11.74
N GLN A 160 10.47 -14.49 11.17
CA GLN A 160 11.10 -13.24 10.73
C GLN A 160 10.41 -12.68 9.48
N GLU A 161 10.08 -13.53 8.51
CA GLU A 161 9.37 -13.12 7.29
C GLU A 161 7.99 -12.55 7.62
N GLU A 162 7.19 -13.27 8.40
CA GLU A 162 5.85 -12.80 8.81
C GLU A 162 5.91 -11.50 9.62
N THR A 163 6.92 -11.36 10.49
CA THR A 163 7.11 -10.14 11.27
C THR A 163 7.50 -8.97 10.36
N ILE A 164 8.44 -9.17 9.44
CA ILE A 164 8.86 -8.15 8.48
C ILE A 164 7.71 -7.80 7.53
N GLU A 165 6.96 -8.79 7.03
CA GLU A 165 5.82 -8.55 6.16
C GLU A 165 4.74 -7.72 6.88
N ARG A 166 4.45 -8.02 8.13
CA ARG A 166 3.51 -7.25 8.94
C ARG A 166 3.98 -5.83 9.18
N GLU A 167 5.26 -5.64 9.50
CA GLU A 167 5.83 -4.31 9.69
C GLU A 167 5.83 -3.49 8.39
N VAL A 168 6.20 -4.11 7.27
CA VAL A 168 6.13 -3.48 5.94
C VAL A 168 4.71 -3.07 5.60
N ASN A 169 3.70 -3.92 5.89
CA ASN A 169 2.31 -3.56 5.66
C ASN A 169 1.87 -2.37 6.51
N VAL A 170 2.32 -2.27 7.77
CA VAL A 170 2.08 -1.11 8.63
C VAL A 170 2.76 0.15 8.05
N ILE A 171 4.02 0.04 7.62
CA ILE A 171 4.75 1.14 6.97
C ILE A 171 4.03 1.59 5.70
N MET A 172 3.53 0.66 4.87
CA MET A 172 2.77 0.98 3.66
C MET A 172 1.51 1.79 3.94
N VAL A 173 0.81 1.50 5.05
CA VAL A 173 -0.34 2.30 5.48
C VAL A 173 0.08 3.73 5.84
N TYR A 174 1.17 3.91 6.59
CA TYR A 174 1.69 5.26 6.88
C TYR A 174 2.13 6.00 5.61
N VAL A 175 2.82 5.34 4.70
CA VAL A 175 3.21 5.93 3.41
C VAL A 175 1.98 6.35 2.62
N ALA A 176 0.95 5.52 2.54
CA ALA A 176 -0.30 5.86 1.87
C ALA A 176 -0.98 7.09 2.50
N ILE A 177 -1.02 7.19 3.83
CA ILE A 177 -1.56 8.36 4.54
C ILE A 177 -0.74 9.61 4.21
N ILE A 178 0.59 9.53 4.24
CA ILE A 178 1.47 10.67 3.91
C ILE A 178 1.23 11.11 2.47
N ILE A 179 1.13 10.19 1.52
CA ILE A 179 0.85 10.50 0.11
C ILE A 179 -0.49 11.23 -0.04
N VAL A 180 -1.55 10.73 0.62
CA VAL A 180 -2.86 11.39 0.60
C VAL A 180 -2.77 12.81 1.17
N VAL A 181 -2.06 13.00 2.28
CA VAL A 181 -1.87 14.31 2.90
C VAL A 181 -1.12 15.24 1.96
N VAL A 182 0.01 14.80 1.38
CA VAL A 182 0.79 15.60 0.43
C VAL A 182 -0.05 15.96 -0.80
N LEU A 183 -0.77 15.00 -1.37
CA LEU A 183 -1.66 15.25 -2.52
C LEU A 183 -2.75 16.28 -2.18
N ILE A 184 -3.36 16.21 -1.01
CA ILE A 184 -4.36 17.21 -0.59
C ILE A 184 -3.77 18.62 -0.54
N PHE A 185 -2.52 18.77 -0.08
CA PHE A 185 -1.85 20.06 -0.03
C PHE A 185 -1.33 20.56 -1.38
N THR A 186 -0.93 19.65 -2.26
CA THR A 186 -0.33 20.01 -3.57
C THR A 186 -1.35 20.09 -4.70
N SER A 187 -2.44 19.35 -4.62
CA SER A 187 -3.52 19.36 -5.62
C SER A 187 -4.40 20.59 -5.45
N GLN A 188 -4.72 21.24 -6.56
CA GLN A 188 -5.72 22.33 -6.56
C GLN A 188 -7.14 21.80 -6.66
N THR A 189 -7.30 20.59 -7.17
CA THR A 189 -8.60 19.93 -7.34
C THR A 189 -8.59 18.60 -6.62
N TYR A 190 -9.40 18.48 -5.59
CA TYR A 190 -9.44 17.27 -4.74
C TYR A 190 -9.81 15.98 -5.48
N ALA A 191 -10.46 16.09 -6.64
CA ALA A 191 -10.73 14.94 -7.47
C ALA A 191 -9.48 14.41 -8.22
N GLU A 192 -8.39 15.15 -8.29
CA GLU A 192 -7.09 14.64 -8.75
C GLU A 192 -6.56 13.55 -7.80
N VAL A 193 -6.79 13.71 -6.50
CA VAL A 193 -6.27 12.81 -5.47
C VAL A 193 -6.70 11.35 -5.68
N PRO A 194 -8.01 11.01 -5.79
CA PRO A 194 -8.42 9.61 -6.00
C PRO A 194 -7.95 9.05 -7.35
N VAL A 195 -7.87 9.89 -8.39
CA VAL A 195 -7.37 9.45 -9.70
C VAL A 195 -5.87 9.15 -9.61
N LEU A 196 -5.08 10.00 -8.98
CA LEU A 196 -3.65 9.75 -8.74
C LEU A 196 -3.43 8.48 -7.92
N LEU A 197 -4.16 8.33 -6.81
CA LEU A 197 -4.07 7.12 -5.99
C LEU A 197 -4.40 5.86 -6.79
N LEU A 198 -5.46 5.89 -7.61
CA LEU A 198 -5.80 4.77 -8.48
C LEU A 198 -4.67 4.45 -9.47
N THR A 199 -4.08 5.46 -10.08
CA THR A 199 -2.97 5.27 -11.03
C THR A 199 -1.71 4.76 -10.35
N PHE A 200 -1.42 5.18 -9.10
CA PHE A 200 -0.31 4.65 -8.31
C PHE A 200 -0.52 3.17 -8.00
N VAL A 201 -1.73 2.79 -7.59
CA VAL A 201 -2.09 1.38 -7.36
C VAL A 201 -1.94 0.54 -8.63
N VAL A 202 -2.43 1.05 -9.77
CA VAL A 202 -2.26 0.36 -11.08
C VAL A 202 -0.78 0.22 -11.42
N GLY A 203 0.02 1.26 -11.26
CA GLY A 203 1.47 1.22 -11.50
C GLY A 203 2.17 0.18 -10.60
N MET A 204 1.78 0.10 -9.33
CA MET A 204 2.31 -0.88 -8.39
C MET A 204 1.92 -2.32 -8.76
N ILE A 205 0.66 -2.57 -9.13
CA ILE A 205 0.19 -3.88 -9.59
C ILE A 205 0.97 -4.32 -10.85
N LEU A 206 1.16 -3.42 -11.81
CA LEU A 206 1.94 -3.70 -13.02
C LEU A 206 3.39 -4.04 -12.69
N ASN A 207 4.02 -3.31 -11.78
CA ASN A 207 5.38 -3.60 -11.36
C ASN A 207 5.49 -4.95 -10.64
N MET A 208 4.66 -5.18 -9.64
CA MET A 208 4.68 -6.44 -8.89
C MET A 208 4.37 -7.65 -9.79
N GLY A 209 3.35 -7.54 -10.63
CA GLY A 209 2.97 -8.63 -11.52
C GLY A 209 4.01 -8.96 -12.58
N THR A 210 4.80 -7.97 -13.06
CA THR A 210 5.89 -8.22 -14.01
C THR A 210 7.13 -8.86 -13.39
N ASN A 211 7.19 -9.00 -12.05
CA ASN A 211 8.27 -9.74 -11.38
C ASN A 211 8.30 -11.23 -11.74
N PHE A 212 7.21 -11.79 -12.28
CA PHE A 212 7.21 -13.19 -12.79
C PHE A 212 8.32 -13.47 -13.80
N LEU A 213 8.78 -12.44 -14.54
CA LEU A 213 9.91 -12.56 -15.46
C LEU A 213 11.24 -12.85 -14.76
N LEU A 214 11.33 -12.54 -13.45
CA LEU A 214 12.50 -12.80 -12.62
C LEU A 214 12.41 -14.16 -11.93
N GLY A 215 11.19 -14.72 -11.81
CA GLY A 215 10.90 -15.99 -11.16
C GLY A 215 10.94 -15.89 -9.63
N THR A 216 12.10 -15.57 -9.08
CA THR A 216 12.31 -15.40 -7.63
C THR A 216 12.90 -14.01 -7.36
N ILE A 217 12.40 -13.34 -6.34
CA ILE A 217 12.91 -12.05 -5.85
C ILE A 217 13.11 -12.13 -4.34
N SER A 218 14.04 -11.34 -3.79
CA SER A 218 14.20 -11.27 -2.35
C SER A 218 13.05 -10.50 -1.69
N PHE A 219 12.73 -10.85 -0.45
CA PHE A 219 11.74 -10.11 0.32
C PHE A 219 12.15 -8.65 0.53
N VAL A 220 13.46 -8.37 0.63
CA VAL A 220 14.00 -7.02 0.73
C VAL A 220 13.69 -6.22 -0.54
N SER A 221 13.97 -6.81 -1.71
CA SER A 221 13.69 -6.17 -3.00
C SER A 221 12.20 -5.89 -3.17
N ASN A 222 11.35 -6.85 -2.79
CA ASN A 222 9.89 -6.72 -2.87
C ASN A 222 9.37 -5.56 -2.00
N SER A 223 9.84 -5.47 -0.76
CA SER A 223 9.40 -4.46 0.21
C SER A 223 9.87 -3.05 -0.14
N VAL A 224 11.17 -2.89 -0.41
CA VAL A 224 11.77 -1.58 -0.73
C VAL A 224 11.22 -1.03 -2.05
N THR A 225 11.01 -1.90 -3.04
CA THR A 225 10.52 -1.49 -4.35
C THR A 225 9.14 -0.85 -4.27
N ASN A 226 8.22 -1.41 -3.48
CA ASN A 226 6.86 -0.89 -3.36
C ASN A 226 6.83 0.50 -2.71
N ILE A 227 7.62 0.70 -1.66
CA ILE A 227 7.72 1.98 -0.96
C ILE A 227 8.31 3.06 -1.88
N LEU A 228 9.45 2.74 -2.54
CA LEU A 228 10.11 3.68 -3.43
C LEU A 228 9.24 4.02 -4.64
N GLN A 229 8.53 3.05 -5.20
CA GLN A 229 7.64 3.28 -6.33
C GLN A 229 6.54 4.27 -6.01
N LEU A 230 5.92 4.15 -4.83
CA LEU A 230 4.88 5.10 -4.40
C LEU A 230 5.44 6.51 -4.25
N ALA A 231 6.62 6.66 -3.64
CA ALA A 231 7.28 7.96 -3.48
C ALA A 231 7.60 8.60 -4.83
N LEU A 232 8.21 7.85 -5.76
CA LEU A 232 8.54 8.36 -7.11
C LEU A 232 7.30 8.67 -7.93
N SER A 233 6.24 7.86 -7.81
CA SER A 233 4.98 8.13 -8.51
C SER A 233 4.36 9.46 -8.08
N LEU A 234 4.46 9.78 -6.78
CA LEU A 234 4.01 11.06 -6.24
C LEU A 234 4.81 12.23 -6.81
N ASP A 235 6.15 12.13 -6.79
CA ASP A 235 7.03 13.19 -7.29
C ASP A 235 6.76 13.47 -8.78
N TYR A 236 6.66 12.43 -9.60
CA TYR A 236 6.39 12.58 -11.03
C TYR A 236 5.00 13.14 -11.32
N ALA A 237 4.00 12.74 -10.52
CA ALA A 237 2.67 13.30 -10.63
C ALA A 237 2.65 14.81 -10.29
N ILE A 238 3.38 15.24 -9.27
CA ILE A 238 3.47 16.64 -8.88
C ILE A 238 4.14 17.48 -9.98
N ILE A 239 5.29 17.05 -10.51
CA ILE A 239 5.98 17.73 -11.62
C ILE A 239 5.01 17.92 -12.78
N PHE A 240 4.31 16.87 -13.09
CA PHE A 240 3.39 16.83 -14.20
C PHE A 240 2.18 17.77 -13.99
N CYS A 241 1.54 17.70 -12.82
CA CYS A 241 0.42 18.58 -12.48
C CYS A 241 0.84 20.07 -12.49
N ASN A 242 2.06 20.37 -12.08
CA ASN A 242 2.57 21.76 -12.10
C ASN A 242 2.70 22.28 -13.53
N HIS A 243 3.33 21.52 -14.43
CA HIS A 243 3.41 21.92 -15.84
C HIS A 243 2.03 22.03 -16.50
N PHE A 244 1.12 21.11 -16.17
CA PHE A 244 -0.24 21.18 -16.70
C PHE A 244 -0.97 22.46 -16.25
N LYS A 245 -0.82 22.86 -15.00
CA LYS A 245 -1.41 24.10 -14.46
C LYS A 245 -0.89 25.33 -15.20
N GLU A 246 0.44 25.39 -15.35
CA GLU A 246 1.10 26.51 -16.05
C GLU A 246 0.62 26.65 -17.50
N GLU A 247 0.56 25.55 -18.23
CA GLU A 247 0.14 25.55 -19.63
C GLU A 247 -1.38 25.81 -19.80
N HIS A 248 -2.18 25.32 -18.87
CA HIS A 248 -3.64 25.47 -18.95
C HIS A 248 -4.14 26.88 -18.67
N GLU A 249 -3.32 27.76 -18.09
CA GLU A 249 -3.63 29.19 -17.96
C GLU A 249 -3.73 29.87 -19.32
N THR A 250 -2.99 29.40 -20.32
CA THR A 250 -2.85 30.07 -21.62
C THR A 250 -3.38 29.25 -22.80
N LEU A 251 -3.42 27.92 -22.68
CA LEU A 251 -3.75 27.00 -23.75
C LEU A 251 -5.08 26.25 -23.49
N PRO A 252 -5.81 25.88 -24.57
CA PRO A 252 -6.95 24.99 -24.45
C PRO A 252 -6.52 23.63 -23.89
N LEU A 253 -7.45 22.92 -23.21
CA LEU A 253 -7.18 21.68 -22.48
C LEU A 253 -6.29 20.66 -23.23
N LYS A 254 -6.61 20.35 -24.49
CA LYS A 254 -5.86 19.35 -25.27
C LYS A 254 -4.42 19.81 -25.55
N GLU A 255 -4.23 21.09 -25.88
CA GLU A 255 -2.91 21.65 -26.17
C GLU A 255 -2.08 21.80 -24.90
N ALA A 256 -2.70 22.22 -23.80
CA ALA A 256 -2.05 22.29 -22.47
C ALA A 256 -1.54 20.92 -22.03
N VAL A 257 -2.31 19.85 -22.27
CA VAL A 257 -1.90 18.48 -22.01
C VAL A 257 -0.69 18.07 -22.85
N ILE A 258 -0.68 18.34 -24.13
CA ILE A 258 0.44 17.99 -25.02
C ILE A 258 1.70 18.76 -24.64
N GLU A 259 1.59 20.04 -24.35
CA GLU A 259 2.75 20.87 -24.01
C GLU A 259 3.31 20.51 -22.64
N SER A 260 2.44 20.26 -21.65
CA SER A 260 2.88 19.78 -20.32
C SER A 260 3.56 18.41 -20.37
N LEU A 261 3.10 17.48 -21.23
CA LEU A 261 3.81 16.23 -21.51
C LEU A 261 5.18 16.48 -22.11
N ALA A 262 5.24 17.30 -23.14
CA ALA A 262 6.47 17.58 -23.84
C ALA A 262 7.55 18.21 -22.92
N LYS A 263 7.12 18.95 -21.89
CA LYS A 263 8.01 19.54 -20.86
C LYS A 263 8.33 18.56 -19.74
N SER A 264 7.35 17.83 -19.23
CA SER A 264 7.53 16.92 -18.08
C SER A 264 8.35 15.68 -18.41
N ILE A 265 8.20 15.09 -19.62
CA ILE A 265 8.93 13.88 -20.00
C ILE A 265 10.45 14.05 -19.92
N PRO A 266 11.08 15.11 -20.49
CA PRO A 266 12.52 15.31 -20.38
C PRO A 266 12.97 15.53 -18.93
N GLU A 267 12.22 16.28 -18.13
CA GLU A 267 12.54 16.56 -16.74
C GLU A 267 12.52 15.31 -15.87
N ILE A 268 11.44 14.55 -15.92
CA ILE A 268 11.28 13.28 -15.20
C ILE A 268 12.33 12.28 -15.69
N SER A 269 12.55 12.17 -17.02
CA SER A 269 13.52 11.24 -17.58
C SER A 269 14.94 11.57 -17.19
N SER A 270 15.31 12.85 -17.11
CA SER A 270 16.64 13.29 -16.68
C SER A 270 16.93 12.91 -15.23
N SER A 271 15.97 13.18 -14.32
CA SER A 271 16.05 12.78 -12.91
C SER A 271 16.13 11.26 -12.76
N SER A 272 15.23 10.56 -13.44
CA SER A 272 15.17 9.08 -13.41
C SER A 272 16.41 8.42 -13.97
N LEU A 273 17.01 8.98 -15.02
CA LEU A 273 18.23 8.43 -15.65
C LEU A 273 19.42 8.45 -14.69
N THR A 274 19.53 9.51 -13.86
CA THR A 274 20.58 9.59 -12.85
C THR A 274 20.41 8.48 -11.80
N THR A 275 19.18 8.26 -11.32
CA THR A 275 18.88 7.18 -10.37
C THR A 275 19.10 5.81 -10.99
N ILE A 276 18.64 5.58 -12.23
CA ILE A 276 18.87 4.33 -12.97
C ILE A 276 20.37 4.10 -13.15
N GLY A 277 21.16 5.15 -13.46
CA GLY A 277 22.62 5.04 -13.57
C GLY A 277 23.28 4.51 -12.29
N GLY A 278 22.83 4.98 -11.12
CA GLY A 278 23.27 4.44 -9.83
C GLY A 278 22.85 2.98 -9.61
N LEU A 279 21.61 2.64 -9.97
CA LEU A 279 21.09 1.27 -9.84
C LEU A 279 21.79 0.29 -10.82
N VAL A 280 22.16 0.74 -12.01
CA VAL A 280 22.95 -0.06 -12.96
C VAL A 280 24.30 -0.47 -12.35
N ALA A 281 24.93 0.39 -11.54
CA ALA A 281 26.15 0.01 -10.84
C ALA A 281 25.94 -1.16 -9.86
N MET A 282 24.74 -1.29 -9.26
CA MET A 282 24.40 -2.41 -8.37
C MET A 282 24.30 -3.75 -9.12
N LEU A 283 24.06 -3.76 -10.44
CA LEU A 283 24.03 -5.00 -11.23
C LEU A 283 25.38 -5.73 -11.24
N PHE A 284 26.48 -5.02 -10.96
CA PHE A 284 27.84 -5.58 -10.91
C PHE A 284 28.24 -6.07 -9.51
N MET A 285 27.35 -6.00 -8.52
CA MET A 285 27.62 -6.53 -7.19
C MET A 285 27.71 -8.05 -7.20
N GLN A 286 28.68 -8.57 -6.46
CA GLN A 286 28.86 -10.03 -6.31
C GLN A 286 27.77 -10.64 -5.41
N PHE A 287 27.30 -9.90 -4.41
CA PHE A 287 26.17 -10.27 -3.60
C PHE A 287 24.87 -10.07 -4.40
N LYS A 288 24.21 -11.18 -4.73
CA LYS A 288 23.12 -11.21 -5.73
C LYS A 288 21.89 -10.41 -5.35
N ILE A 289 21.72 -10.02 -4.08
CA ILE A 289 20.69 -9.07 -3.65
C ILE A 289 20.82 -7.73 -4.38
N GLY A 290 22.07 -7.27 -4.65
CA GLY A 290 22.30 -6.03 -5.36
C GLY A 290 21.67 -6.01 -6.76
N PRO A 291 22.01 -6.94 -7.65
CA PRO A 291 21.36 -7.08 -8.94
C PRO A 291 19.84 -7.30 -8.87
N ASP A 292 19.35 -8.13 -7.94
CA ASP A 292 17.94 -8.39 -7.75
C ASP A 292 17.17 -7.10 -7.43
N MET A 293 17.64 -6.36 -6.42
CA MET A 293 17.06 -5.09 -6.01
C MET A 293 17.17 -4.04 -7.13
N ALA A 294 18.30 -3.97 -7.83
CA ALA A 294 18.50 -3.03 -8.92
C ALA A 294 17.47 -3.20 -10.05
N ILE A 295 17.22 -4.43 -10.48
CA ILE A 295 16.24 -4.72 -11.53
C ILE A 295 14.83 -4.35 -11.07
N CYS A 296 14.45 -4.75 -9.85
CA CYS A 296 13.15 -4.41 -9.28
C CYS A 296 12.93 -2.89 -9.18
N LEU A 297 13.95 -2.14 -8.73
CA LEU A 297 13.88 -0.69 -8.60
C LEU A 297 13.88 0.04 -9.95
N ILE A 298 14.67 -0.41 -10.93
CA ILE A 298 14.65 0.16 -12.29
C ILE A 298 13.24 -0.01 -12.90
N LYS A 299 12.63 -1.18 -12.75
CA LYS A 299 11.24 -1.42 -13.17
C LYS A 299 10.27 -0.48 -12.43
N ALA A 300 10.43 -0.32 -11.11
CA ALA A 300 9.59 0.57 -10.32
C ALA A 300 9.66 2.02 -10.82
N ILE A 301 10.85 2.52 -11.14
CA ILE A 301 11.05 3.85 -11.73
C ILE A 301 10.27 3.99 -13.05
N LEU A 302 10.38 2.98 -13.94
CA LEU A 302 9.68 3.01 -15.22
C LEU A 302 8.16 3.00 -15.04
N PHE A 303 7.63 2.16 -14.14
CA PHE A 303 6.19 2.13 -13.86
C PHE A 303 5.69 3.35 -13.07
N SER A 304 6.56 4.04 -12.33
CA SER A 304 6.21 5.30 -11.64
C SER A 304 5.96 6.46 -12.61
N MET A 305 6.41 6.36 -13.86
CA MET A 305 6.11 7.37 -14.88
C MET A 305 4.70 7.24 -15.45
N LEU A 306 4.06 6.07 -15.34
CA LEU A 306 2.71 5.80 -15.87
C LEU A 306 1.63 6.74 -15.34
N PRO A 307 1.56 7.10 -14.05
CA PRO A 307 0.57 8.02 -13.54
C PRO A 307 0.55 9.37 -14.27
N GLY A 308 1.71 9.91 -14.59
CA GLY A 308 1.82 11.13 -15.38
C GLY A 308 1.17 11.00 -16.77
N PHE A 309 1.32 9.86 -17.42
CA PHE A 309 0.69 9.61 -18.73
C PHE A 309 -0.83 9.37 -18.64
N ILE A 310 -1.33 8.78 -17.54
CA ILE A 310 -2.75 8.47 -17.37
C ILE A 310 -3.54 9.71 -16.95
N MET A 311 -3.00 10.51 -16.02
CA MET A 311 -3.67 11.69 -15.48
C MET A 311 -4.02 12.74 -16.52
N GLN A 312 -3.16 12.95 -17.51
CA GLN A 312 -3.37 13.96 -18.55
C GLN A 312 -4.53 13.70 -19.47
N GLN A 313 -5.07 12.54 -19.42
CA GLN A 313 -6.22 12.19 -20.22
C GLN A 313 -7.53 12.57 -19.50
N SER A 314 -7.54 13.66 -18.80
CA SER A 314 -8.48 14.23 -17.81
C SER A 314 -9.98 13.99 -18.03
N GLU A 315 -10.38 13.24 -19.08
CA GLU A 315 -11.66 12.54 -19.10
C GLU A 315 -11.74 11.44 -18.02
N ALA A 316 -10.64 11.10 -17.33
CA ALA A 316 -10.69 10.27 -16.13
C ALA A 316 -11.60 10.85 -15.04
N TYR A 317 -11.76 12.16 -15.01
CA TYR A 317 -12.76 12.86 -14.22
C TYR A 317 -14.18 12.47 -14.66
N ASN A 318 -14.43 12.54 -15.96
CA ASN A 318 -15.73 12.15 -16.51
C ASN A 318 -15.92 10.63 -16.39
N VAL A 319 -14.88 9.82 -16.57
CA VAL A 319 -14.94 8.36 -16.39
C VAL A 319 -15.22 7.97 -14.93
N LEU A 320 -14.65 8.68 -13.95
CA LEU A 320 -14.95 8.44 -12.53
C LEU A 320 -16.41 8.83 -12.23
N ILE A 321 -16.84 9.98 -12.73
CA ILE A 321 -18.23 10.45 -12.60
C ILE A 321 -19.18 9.49 -13.32
N ASP A 322 -18.86 9.08 -14.55
CA ASP A 322 -19.68 8.15 -15.33
C ASP A 322 -19.68 6.74 -14.73
N ALA A 323 -18.54 6.25 -14.21
CA ALA A 323 -18.47 4.96 -13.52
C ALA A 323 -19.26 4.96 -12.20
N MET A 324 -19.27 6.08 -11.49
CA MET A 324 -20.08 6.22 -10.27
C MET A 324 -21.55 6.43 -10.58
N ALA A 325 -21.89 7.10 -11.68
CA ALA A 325 -23.26 7.22 -12.18
C ALA A 325 -23.78 5.89 -12.76
N ALA A 326 -22.91 5.08 -13.35
CA ALA A 326 -23.21 3.74 -13.89
C ALA A 326 -23.08 2.61 -12.84
N ALA A 327 -22.57 2.89 -11.65
CA ALA A 327 -22.50 1.90 -10.59
C ALA A 327 -23.92 1.43 -10.22
N PRO A 328 -24.13 0.15 -9.88
CA PRO A 328 -25.43 -0.38 -9.46
C PRO A 328 -25.86 0.15 -8.07
N ILE A 329 -25.45 1.37 -7.75
CA ILE A 329 -25.79 2.12 -6.54
C ILE A 329 -26.85 3.15 -6.96
N PRO A 330 -27.98 3.25 -6.26
CA PRO A 330 -28.97 4.29 -6.53
C PRO A 330 -28.32 5.68 -6.56
N SER A 331 -28.69 6.50 -7.55
CA SER A 331 -28.06 7.81 -7.80
C SER A 331 -28.02 8.73 -6.58
N ALA A 332 -29.03 8.68 -5.72
CA ALA A 332 -29.06 9.44 -4.47
C ALA A 332 -28.01 8.99 -3.46
N LEU A 333 -27.79 7.68 -3.30
CA LEU A 333 -26.73 7.14 -2.44
C LEU A 333 -25.35 7.40 -3.03
N GLY A 334 -25.18 7.27 -4.35
CA GLY A 334 -23.96 7.61 -5.04
C GLY A 334 -23.58 9.08 -4.82
N PHE A 335 -24.53 9.98 -4.99
CA PHE A 335 -24.32 11.41 -4.76
C PHE A 335 -24.03 11.75 -3.30
N LEU A 336 -24.69 11.08 -2.35
CA LEU A 336 -24.39 11.23 -0.92
C LEU A 336 -22.94 10.81 -0.59
N LEU A 337 -22.52 9.65 -1.06
CA LEU A 337 -21.16 9.13 -0.78
C LEU A 337 -20.08 10.05 -1.37
N ILE A 338 -20.30 10.52 -2.63
CA ILE A 338 -19.40 11.49 -3.26
C ILE A 338 -19.37 12.79 -2.46
N SER A 339 -20.53 13.28 -2.06
CA SER A 339 -20.64 14.55 -1.33
C SER A 339 -19.92 14.47 0.01
N ILE A 340 -20.09 13.39 0.77
CA ILE A 340 -19.40 13.17 2.04
C ILE A 340 -17.89 13.10 1.81
N LEU A 341 -17.44 12.36 0.81
CA LEU A 341 -16.00 12.20 0.52
C LEU A 341 -15.36 13.55 0.13
N ILE A 342 -15.97 14.26 -0.81
CA ILE A 342 -15.43 15.52 -1.35
C ILE A 342 -15.50 16.64 -0.31
N VAL A 343 -16.58 16.77 0.44
CA VAL A 343 -16.68 17.77 1.52
C VAL A 343 -15.69 17.47 2.64
N GLY A 344 -15.47 16.19 2.96
CA GLY A 344 -14.49 15.78 3.97
C GLY A 344 -13.06 16.15 3.63
N LEU A 345 -12.74 16.14 2.36
CA LEU A 345 -11.41 16.47 1.86
C LEU A 345 -11.23 17.98 1.63
N ALA A 346 -12.26 18.66 1.14
CA ALA A 346 -12.16 20.04 0.65
C ALA A 346 -12.91 21.07 1.51
N GLY A 347 -13.62 20.63 2.54
CA GLY A 347 -14.45 21.51 3.35
C GLY A 347 -15.56 22.21 2.54
N ASN A 348 -16.03 23.36 3.03
CA ASN A 348 -17.15 24.08 2.43
C ASN A 348 -16.90 24.59 1.00
N ALA A 349 -15.65 24.74 0.56
CA ALA A 349 -15.30 25.10 -0.81
C ALA A 349 -15.77 24.02 -1.84
N ALA A 350 -15.91 22.78 -1.39
CA ALA A 350 -16.39 21.67 -2.22
C ALA A 350 -17.83 21.81 -2.68
N VAL A 351 -18.65 22.63 -2.03
CA VAL A 351 -20.07 22.80 -2.37
C VAL A 351 -20.26 23.28 -3.81
N VAL A 352 -19.39 24.18 -4.27
CA VAL A 352 -19.44 24.69 -5.66
C VAL A 352 -19.11 23.59 -6.66
N LEU A 353 -18.09 22.77 -6.37
CA LEU A 353 -17.72 21.63 -7.21
C LEU A 353 -18.82 20.59 -7.26
N LEU A 354 -19.41 20.27 -6.10
CA LEU A 354 -20.50 19.31 -6.00
C LEU A 354 -21.77 19.77 -6.73
N GLY A 355 -22.04 21.07 -6.75
CA GLY A 355 -23.10 21.65 -7.59
C GLY A 355 -22.85 21.38 -9.08
N GLY A 356 -21.61 21.51 -9.56
CA GLY A 356 -21.21 21.15 -10.92
C GLY A 356 -21.39 19.65 -11.20
N ILE A 357 -20.95 18.79 -10.28
CA ILE A 357 -21.11 17.33 -10.39
C ILE A 357 -22.60 16.94 -10.42
N ALA A 358 -23.43 17.54 -9.56
CA ALA A 358 -24.87 17.28 -9.54
C ALA A 358 -25.51 17.60 -10.89
N THR A 359 -25.21 18.76 -11.48
CA THR A 359 -25.75 19.19 -12.77
C THR A 359 -25.23 18.37 -13.95
N ALA A 360 -23.98 17.94 -13.92
CA ALA A 360 -23.35 17.21 -15.01
C ALA A 360 -23.72 15.71 -15.06
N ALA A 361 -23.90 15.08 -13.89
CA ALA A 361 -24.03 13.63 -13.82
C ALA A 361 -25.33 13.15 -13.16
N PHE A 362 -25.70 13.70 -12.00
CA PHE A 362 -26.76 13.12 -11.17
C PHE A 362 -28.18 13.63 -11.52
N ILE A 363 -28.32 14.88 -11.93
CA ILE A 363 -29.60 15.40 -12.42
C ILE A 363 -30.00 14.72 -13.74
N PRO A 364 -29.10 14.55 -14.73
CA PRO A 364 -29.39 13.75 -15.91
C PRO A 364 -29.68 12.27 -15.62
N ALA A 365 -29.11 11.71 -14.54
CA ALA A 365 -29.39 10.34 -14.08
C ALA A 365 -30.73 10.21 -13.32
N GLY A 366 -31.54 11.26 -13.26
CA GLY A 366 -32.89 11.22 -12.69
C GLY A 366 -33.03 11.72 -11.26
N LEU A 367 -31.98 12.28 -10.66
CA LEU A 367 -32.04 12.88 -9.32
C LEU A 367 -32.55 14.32 -9.42
N SER A 368 -33.54 14.70 -8.59
CA SER A 368 -34.03 16.08 -8.61
C SER A 368 -32.98 17.08 -8.12
N ALA A 369 -33.00 18.31 -8.64
CA ALA A 369 -32.10 19.37 -8.16
C ALA A 369 -32.32 19.68 -6.68
N GLN A 370 -33.55 19.53 -6.19
CA GLN A 370 -33.89 19.69 -4.77
C GLN A 370 -33.25 18.58 -3.92
N ALA A 371 -33.34 17.32 -4.36
CA ALA A 371 -32.73 16.21 -3.68
C ALA A 371 -31.18 16.37 -3.62
N CYS A 372 -30.54 16.80 -4.71
CA CYS A 372 -29.13 17.13 -4.73
C CYS A 372 -28.76 18.20 -3.68
N GLY A 373 -29.53 19.29 -3.63
CA GLY A 373 -29.33 20.38 -2.67
C GLY A 373 -29.45 19.92 -1.21
N VAL A 374 -30.49 19.13 -0.90
CA VAL A 374 -30.71 18.63 0.47
C VAL A 374 -29.65 17.62 0.87
N ILE A 375 -29.28 16.67 -0.01
CA ILE A 375 -28.20 15.71 0.25
C ILE A 375 -26.89 16.45 0.53
N LEU A 376 -26.58 17.48 -0.25
CA LEU A 376 -25.36 18.26 -0.12
C LEU A 376 -25.29 19.00 1.22
N ILE A 377 -26.39 19.61 1.66
CA ILE A 377 -26.45 20.27 2.99
C ILE A 377 -26.13 19.29 4.12
N TYR A 378 -26.75 18.12 4.12
CA TYR A 378 -26.48 17.14 5.16
C TYR A 378 -25.08 16.52 5.08
N ALA A 379 -24.54 16.33 3.89
CA ALA A 379 -23.18 15.85 3.69
C ALA A 379 -22.13 16.84 4.24
N THR A 380 -22.35 18.15 4.09
CA THR A 380 -21.44 19.18 4.63
C THR A 380 -21.39 19.13 6.15
N VAL A 381 -22.54 18.99 6.81
CA VAL A 381 -22.63 18.97 8.30
C VAL A 381 -21.93 17.76 8.90
N VAL A 382 -21.96 16.59 8.23
CA VAL A 382 -21.29 15.36 8.72
C VAL A 382 -19.80 15.62 9.01
N LEU A 383 -19.14 16.31 8.13
CA LEU A 383 -17.69 16.48 8.16
C LEU A 383 -17.21 17.80 8.78
N ASP A 384 -18.11 18.79 8.87
CA ASP A 384 -17.85 20.03 9.64
C ASP A 384 -17.66 19.79 11.13
N SER A 385 -18.09 18.62 11.61
CA SER A 385 -17.97 18.22 13.01
C SER A 385 -16.76 17.33 13.31
N LEU A 386 -15.79 17.22 12.37
CA LEU A 386 -14.56 16.48 12.61
C LEU A 386 -13.61 17.23 13.57
N PRO A 387 -12.73 16.50 14.28
CA PRO A 387 -11.86 17.09 15.32
C PRO A 387 -10.82 18.07 14.79
N ASN A 388 -10.58 18.07 13.49
CA ASN A 388 -9.70 19.01 12.78
C ASN A 388 -10.41 20.29 12.35
N ASN A 389 -11.73 20.39 12.52
CA ASN A 389 -12.47 21.61 12.20
C ASN A 389 -12.18 22.71 13.23
N LEU A 390 -11.74 23.88 12.72
CA LEU A 390 -11.40 25.03 13.58
C LEU A 390 -12.55 25.45 14.48
N GLY A 391 -13.79 25.36 14.00
CA GLY A 391 -14.98 25.67 14.78
C GLY A 391 -15.14 24.78 16.02
N ILE A 392 -14.88 23.50 15.91
CA ILE A 392 -14.93 22.55 17.04
C ILE A 392 -13.79 22.82 18.02
N ILE A 393 -12.57 23.09 17.52
CA ILE A 393 -11.40 23.43 18.34
C ILE A 393 -11.71 24.69 19.16
N THR A 394 -12.17 25.74 18.52
CA THR A 394 -12.51 27.02 19.16
C THR A 394 -13.65 26.87 20.19
N GLN A 395 -14.66 26.06 19.90
CA GLN A 395 -15.73 25.77 20.85
C GLN A 395 -15.23 25.05 22.11
N CYS A 396 -14.33 24.05 21.92
CA CYS A 396 -13.72 23.36 23.06
C CYS A 396 -12.86 24.32 23.91
N GLU A 397 -12.12 25.24 23.27
CA GLU A 397 -11.35 26.28 23.99
C GLU A 397 -12.24 27.23 24.77
N ILE A 398 -13.32 27.71 24.15
CA ILE A 398 -14.29 28.61 24.84
C ILE A 398 -14.96 27.94 26.05
N MET A 399 -15.22 26.63 25.91
CA MET A 399 -15.85 25.83 26.95
C MET A 399 -14.86 25.31 28.01
N ASP A 400 -13.59 25.64 27.88
CA ASP A 400 -12.48 25.15 28.74
C ASP A 400 -12.52 23.62 28.93
N CYS A 401 -12.78 22.89 27.82
CA CYS A 401 -12.82 21.45 27.83
C CYS A 401 -11.74 20.87 26.87
N LYS A 402 -11.14 19.75 27.30
CA LYS A 402 -10.18 19.07 26.45
C LYS A 402 -10.89 18.33 25.30
N MET A 403 -10.40 18.51 24.09
CA MET A 403 -10.93 17.84 22.89
C MET A 403 -11.16 16.32 23.11
N LYS A 404 -10.20 15.65 23.77
CA LYS A 404 -10.29 14.23 24.08
C LYS A 404 -11.49 13.84 24.94
N GLU A 405 -11.96 14.74 25.80
CA GLU A 405 -13.08 14.51 26.72
C GLU A 405 -14.42 14.83 26.06
N CYS A 406 -14.49 15.92 25.29
CA CYS A 406 -15.71 16.41 24.66
C CYS A 406 -16.03 15.75 23.33
N TYR A 407 -15.01 15.43 22.53
CA TYR A 407 -15.19 14.94 21.16
C TYR A 407 -15.98 13.63 21.03
N PRO A 408 -15.87 12.63 21.91
CA PRO A 408 -16.72 11.43 21.83
C PRO A 408 -18.22 11.74 21.90
N SER A 409 -18.61 12.77 22.62
CA SER A 409 -20.00 13.24 22.69
C SER A 409 -20.40 13.96 21.41
N ILE A 410 -19.54 14.86 20.91
CA ILE A 410 -19.73 15.57 19.64
C ILE A 410 -19.84 14.55 18.48
N PHE A 411 -18.97 13.57 18.45
CA PHE A 411 -19.01 12.52 17.42
C PHE A 411 -20.33 11.77 17.40
N ARG A 412 -20.83 11.37 18.57
CA ARG A 412 -22.11 10.65 18.68
C ARG A 412 -23.30 11.51 18.30
N THR A 413 -23.36 12.75 18.77
CA THR A 413 -24.54 13.61 18.59
C THR A 413 -24.54 14.34 17.26
N THR A 414 -23.37 14.69 16.72
CA THR A 414 -23.31 15.47 15.47
C THR A 414 -22.93 14.59 14.30
N VAL A 415 -21.81 13.89 14.35
CA VAL A 415 -21.34 13.10 13.19
C VAL A 415 -22.26 11.91 12.91
N LEU A 416 -22.52 11.06 13.91
CA LEU A 416 -23.34 9.85 13.69
C LEU A 416 -24.81 10.20 13.43
N LEU A 417 -25.38 11.17 14.14
CA LEU A 417 -26.78 11.57 13.92
C LEU A 417 -26.95 12.20 12.53
N THR A 418 -26.03 13.08 12.10
CA THR A 418 -26.11 13.74 10.80
C THR A 418 -25.86 12.75 9.67
N ALA A 419 -24.96 11.81 9.84
CA ALA A 419 -24.75 10.73 8.88
C ALA A 419 -26.00 9.84 8.73
N ALA A 420 -26.67 9.51 9.83
CA ALA A 420 -27.93 8.79 9.79
C ALA A 420 -29.04 9.60 9.10
N LEU A 421 -29.15 10.90 9.38
CA LEU A 421 -30.11 11.79 8.73
C LEU A 421 -29.82 11.94 7.23
N SER A 422 -28.56 12.09 6.84
CA SER A 422 -28.17 12.16 5.40
C SER A 422 -28.52 10.88 4.66
N LEU A 423 -28.38 9.72 5.29
CA LEU A 423 -28.82 8.45 4.72
C LEU A 423 -30.36 8.40 4.56
N VAL A 424 -31.12 8.86 5.57
CA VAL A 424 -32.59 8.94 5.49
C VAL A 424 -33.01 9.87 4.35
N VAL A 425 -32.34 11.02 4.20
CA VAL A 425 -32.60 11.96 3.09
C VAL A 425 -32.34 11.31 1.74
N ALA A 426 -31.24 10.59 1.58
CA ALA A 426 -30.94 9.87 0.34
C ALA A 426 -31.98 8.79 0.05
N LEU A 427 -32.47 8.07 1.07
CA LEU A 427 -33.56 7.09 0.93
C LEU A 427 -34.88 7.77 0.53
N CYS A 428 -35.23 8.92 1.11
CA CYS A 428 -36.38 9.71 0.74
C CYS A 428 -36.32 10.19 -0.74
N ALA A 429 -35.13 10.61 -1.18
CA ALA A 429 -34.90 10.97 -2.58
C ALA A 429 -35.06 9.77 -3.52
N MET A 430 -34.65 8.57 -3.10
CA MET A 430 -34.82 7.34 -3.89
C MET A 430 -36.31 6.96 -4.11
N ILE A 431 -37.18 7.21 -3.14
CA ILE A 431 -38.61 6.89 -3.22
C ILE A 431 -39.44 8.06 -3.76
N GLY A 432 -38.76 9.13 -4.20
CA GLY A 432 -39.43 10.30 -4.83
C GLY A 432 -40.21 11.17 -3.85
N LEU A 433 -39.89 11.19 -2.58
CA LEU A 433 -40.47 12.08 -1.55
C LEU A 433 -39.86 13.49 -1.58
N ILE A 434 -38.66 13.64 -2.17
CA ILE A 434 -37.90 14.90 -2.29
C ILE A 434 -37.43 15.10 -3.71
#